data_b0b6b2beb8c407fe9e30956559646520
#
_entry.id   b0b6b2beb8c407fe9e30956559646520
#
_cell.length_a   1.000
_cell.length_b   1.000
_cell.length_c   1.000
_cell.angle_alpha   90.00
_cell.angle_beta   90.00
_cell.angle_gamma   90.00
#
_symmetry.space_group_name_H-M   'P 1'
#
loop_
_entity.id
_entity.type
_entity.pdbx_description
1 polymer ?
#
loop_
_entity_poly.entity_id
_entity_poly.type
_entity_poly.pdbx_seq_one_letter_code
_entity_poly.pdbx_strand_id
1 'polypeptide(L)'
;MKAICLNLSAWMILPFMDAIAKYLSLDLSFFQITWARYFFTVVFTIFFMFLFFREQLKFSQNIKLQIIRGLSLFFANICFFYSISVISMAKALTLAFVAPLITTALSPFLLNEKVGYRRWTAVLVGFFGILVVIRPGIIEINHASLAAVGTGCFYGFYLIITRKLHSTDSPLLTLLITGVVGAIIASFFVPIVWINPTPIQWSWMALMGIFACLG
;
A
#
# COMPACT_ATOMS: atom_id res chain seq x y z
N MET A 1 -14.17 1.10 21.80
CA MET A 1 -13.85 -0.33 21.62
C MET A 1 -14.15 -0.82 20.20
N LYS A 2 -15.34 -0.64 19.61
CA LYS A 2 -15.66 -1.12 18.24
C LYS A 2 -14.66 -0.65 17.14
N ALA A 3 -14.24 0.63 17.16
CA ALA A 3 -13.29 1.16 16.18
C ALA A 3 -11.87 0.52 16.29
N ILE A 4 -11.44 0.20 17.51
CA ILE A 4 -10.14 -0.46 17.73
C ILE A 4 -10.19 -1.90 17.21
N CYS A 5 -11.27 -2.63 17.48
CA CYS A 5 -11.45 -4.00 17.00
C CYS A 5 -11.51 -4.04 15.46
N LEU A 6 -12.23 -3.10 14.83
CA LEU A 6 -12.28 -2.99 13.37
C LEU A 6 -10.91 -2.68 12.76
N ASN A 7 -10.16 -1.77 13.36
CA ASN A 7 -8.81 -1.46 12.89
C ASN A 7 -7.87 -2.65 13.03
N LEU A 8 -7.92 -3.37 14.17
CA LEU A 8 -7.12 -4.58 14.36
C LEU A 8 -7.48 -5.68 13.36
N SER A 9 -8.78 -5.89 13.08
CA SER A 9 -9.19 -6.88 12.07
C SER A 9 -8.71 -6.53 10.67
N ALA A 10 -8.74 -5.25 10.28
CA ALA A 10 -8.19 -4.78 9.00
C ALA A 10 -6.69 -5.08 8.90
N TRP A 11 -5.91 -4.78 9.96
CA TRP A 11 -4.47 -5.09 9.99
C TRP A 11 -4.17 -6.59 9.98
N MET A 12 -5.07 -7.44 10.48
CA MET A 12 -4.92 -8.89 10.38
C MET A 12 -5.20 -9.43 8.97
N ILE A 13 -6.01 -8.74 8.16
CA ILE A 13 -6.35 -9.14 6.80
C ILE A 13 -5.21 -8.83 5.80
N LEU A 14 -4.50 -7.72 5.97
CA LEU A 14 -3.45 -7.29 5.06
C LEU A 14 -2.34 -8.33 4.82
N PRO A 15 -1.80 -9.05 5.83
CA PRO A 15 -0.78 -10.08 5.61
C PRO A 15 -1.26 -11.24 4.73
N PHE A 16 -2.56 -11.58 4.76
CA PHE A 16 -3.12 -12.60 3.86
C PHE A 16 -3.11 -12.12 2.41
N MET A 17 -3.45 -10.85 2.18
CA MET A 17 -3.33 -10.24 0.87
C MET A 17 -1.88 -10.29 0.34
N ASP A 18 -0.92 -9.96 1.20
CA ASP A 18 0.50 -9.99 0.84
C ASP A 18 1.02 -11.41 0.58
N ALA A 19 0.52 -12.41 1.33
CA ALA A 19 0.83 -13.82 1.11
C ALA A 19 0.29 -14.30 -0.25
N ILE A 20 -0.93 -13.91 -0.63
CA ILE A 20 -1.50 -14.19 -1.96
C ILE A 20 -0.64 -13.55 -3.04
N ALA A 21 -0.25 -12.28 -2.87
CA ALA A 21 0.62 -11.60 -3.82
C ALA A 21 1.98 -12.30 -3.97
N LYS A 22 2.56 -12.79 -2.86
CA LYS A 22 3.80 -13.59 -2.89
C LYS A 22 3.60 -14.91 -3.64
N TYR A 23 2.49 -15.60 -3.40
CA TYR A 23 2.17 -16.85 -4.11
C TYR A 23 2.02 -16.60 -5.62
N LEU A 24 1.26 -15.58 -6.01
CA LEU A 24 1.07 -15.23 -7.42
C LEU A 24 2.38 -14.77 -8.10
N SER A 25 3.33 -14.21 -7.34
CA SER A 25 4.61 -13.75 -7.88
C SER A 25 5.55 -14.88 -8.33
N LEU A 26 5.20 -16.13 -8.10
CA LEU A 26 5.93 -17.29 -8.61
C LEU A 26 5.73 -17.46 -10.13
N ASP A 27 4.53 -17.13 -10.63
CA ASP A 27 4.15 -17.37 -12.01
C ASP A 27 3.83 -16.10 -12.79
N LEU A 28 3.40 -15.05 -12.08
CA LEU A 28 2.90 -13.82 -12.69
C LEU A 28 3.83 -12.62 -12.41
N SER A 29 3.85 -11.68 -13.36
CA SER A 29 4.60 -10.44 -13.20
C SER A 29 4.04 -9.58 -12.05
N PHE A 30 4.93 -8.93 -11.30
CA PHE A 30 4.55 -7.99 -10.23
C PHE A 30 3.68 -6.82 -10.74
N PHE A 31 3.83 -6.41 -12.00
CA PHE A 31 2.92 -5.44 -12.62
C PHE A 31 1.51 -5.96 -12.74
N GLN A 32 1.35 -7.22 -13.15
CA GLN A 32 0.05 -7.87 -13.31
C GLN A 32 -0.63 -8.09 -11.96
N ILE A 33 0.13 -8.46 -10.93
CA ILE A 33 -0.37 -8.59 -9.56
C ILE A 33 -0.85 -7.23 -9.02
N THR A 34 -0.05 -6.17 -9.27
CA THR A 34 -0.43 -4.80 -8.90
C THR A 34 -1.71 -4.37 -9.62
N TRP A 35 -1.81 -4.63 -10.92
CA TRP A 35 -3.01 -4.33 -11.69
C TRP A 35 -4.23 -5.07 -11.13
N ALA A 36 -4.12 -6.37 -10.91
CA ALA A 36 -5.21 -7.18 -10.37
C ALA A 36 -5.70 -6.64 -9.02
N ARG A 37 -4.79 -6.29 -8.13
CA ARG A 37 -5.12 -5.67 -6.85
C ARG A 37 -5.99 -4.42 -7.04
N TYR A 38 -5.56 -3.47 -7.87
CA TYR A 38 -6.28 -2.21 -8.05
C TYR A 38 -7.58 -2.42 -8.82
N PHE A 39 -7.57 -3.22 -9.87
CA PHE A 39 -8.75 -3.53 -10.67
C PHE A 39 -9.87 -4.14 -9.82
N PHE A 40 -9.57 -5.20 -9.10
CA PHE A 40 -10.55 -5.86 -8.24
C PHE A 40 -10.95 -4.99 -7.04
N THR A 41 -10.05 -4.17 -6.49
CA THR A 41 -10.42 -3.19 -5.46
C THR A 41 -11.47 -2.21 -5.99
N VAL A 42 -11.30 -1.67 -7.21
CA VAL A 42 -12.30 -0.79 -7.83
C VAL A 42 -13.63 -1.50 -8.02
N VAL A 43 -13.61 -2.70 -8.60
CA VAL A 43 -14.82 -3.50 -8.84
C VAL A 43 -15.60 -3.73 -7.54
N PHE A 44 -14.91 -4.23 -6.51
CA PHE A 44 -15.57 -4.50 -5.22
C PHE A 44 -15.98 -3.23 -4.49
N THR A 45 -15.19 -2.15 -4.54
CA THR A 45 -15.57 -0.88 -3.94
C THR A 45 -16.84 -0.33 -4.58
N ILE A 46 -16.96 -0.34 -5.91
CA ILE A 46 -18.17 0.08 -6.62
C ILE A 46 -19.36 -0.82 -6.24
N PHE A 47 -19.16 -2.12 -6.19
CA PHE A 47 -20.18 -3.09 -5.80
C PHE A 47 -20.69 -2.81 -4.37
N PHE A 48 -19.80 -2.64 -3.39
CA PHE A 48 -20.19 -2.30 -2.01
C PHE A 48 -20.85 -0.93 -1.90
N MET A 49 -20.38 0.07 -2.64
CA MET A 49 -21.02 1.38 -2.67
C MET A 49 -22.46 1.30 -3.20
N PHE A 50 -22.67 0.52 -4.25
CA PHE A 50 -24.02 0.33 -4.82
C PHE A 50 -24.97 -0.39 -3.86
N LEU A 51 -24.48 -1.38 -3.09
CA LEU A 51 -25.30 -2.17 -2.17
C LEU A 51 -25.63 -1.43 -0.87
N PHE A 52 -24.67 -0.73 -0.29
CA PHE A 52 -24.75 -0.27 1.10
C PHE A 52 -24.69 1.26 1.26
N PHE A 53 -24.18 2.03 0.29
CA PHE A 53 -23.81 3.43 0.49
C PHE A 53 -24.23 4.37 -0.65
N ARG A 54 -25.42 4.16 -1.23
CA ARG A 54 -25.92 4.89 -2.41
C ARG A 54 -25.88 6.43 -2.31
N GLU A 55 -25.92 6.98 -1.10
CA GLU A 55 -26.04 8.44 -0.87
C GLU A 55 -24.70 9.15 -0.58
N GLN A 56 -23.58 8.43 -0.51
CA GLN A 56 -22.29 8.99 -0.06
C GLN A 56 -21.34 9.45 -1.17
N LEU A 57 -21.77 9.51 -2.41
CA LEU A 57 -20.98 10.00 -3.54
C LEU A 57 -20.90 11.54 -3.54
N LYS A 58 -20.22 12.11 -2.56
CA LYS A 58 -19.79 13.52 -2.64
C LYS A 58 -18.48 13.60 -3.36
N PHE A 59 -18.38 14.49 -4.37
CA PHE A 59 -17.10 14.73 -5.05
C PHE A 59 -16.03 15.21 -4.06
N SER A 60 -14.79 14.72 -4.25
CA SER A 60 -13.66 15.16 -3.43
C SER A 60 -13.39 16.65 -3.64
N GLN A 61 -13.20 17.37 -2.55
CA GLN A 61 -12.81 18.78 -2.60
C GLN A 61 -11.34 18.97 -3.03
N ASN A 62 -10.51 17.92 -2.86
CA ASN A 62 -9.07 17.98 -3.10
C ASN A 62 -8.58 16.86 -4.05
N ILE A 63 -9.14 16.79 -5.26
CA ILE A 63 -8.83 15.74 -6.23
C ILE A 63 -7.33 15.63 -6.53
N LYS A 64 -6.58 16.74 -6.55
CA LYS A 64 -5.13 16.72 -6.76
C LYS A 64 -4.41 15.94 -5.65
N LEU A 65 -4.77 16.16 -4.39
CA LEU A 65 -4.20 15.39 -3.26
C LEU A 65 -4.59 13.91 -3.32
N GLN A 66 -5.82 13.60 -3.75
CA GLN A 66 -6.27 12.21 -3.94
C GLN A 66 -5.44 11.50 -5.02
N ILE A 67 -5.15 12.18 -6.14
CA ILE A 67 -4.31 11.63 -7.21
C ILE A 67 -2.88 11.39 -6.69
N ILE A 68 -2.26 12.37 -6.02
CA ILE A 68 -0.92 12.24 -5.45
C ILE A 68 -0.87 11.09 -4.42
N ARG A 69 -1.91 10.94 -3.60
CA ARG A 69 -2.07 9.84 -2.67
C ARG A 69 -2.14 8.50 -3.42
N GLY A 70 -2.97 8.41 -4.46
CA GLY A 70 -3.10 7.21 -5.29
C GLY A 70 -1.77 6.82 -5.95
N LEU A 71 -1.04 7.80 -6.51
CA LEU A 71 0.31 7.62 -7.06
C LEU A 71 1.30 7.10 -6.02
N SER A 72 1.30 7.71 -4.83
CA SER A 72 2.20 7.28 -3.74
C SER A 72 1.95 5.83 -3.34
N LEU A 73 0.67 5.42 -3.20
CA LEU A 73 0.35 4.03 -2.90
C LEU A 73 0.68 3.10 -4.06
N PHE A 74 0.47 3.52 -5.30
CA PHE A 74 0.81 2.75 -6.48
C PHE A 74 2.32 2.43 -6.53
N PHE A 75 3.18 3.44 -6.38
CA PHE A 75 4.63 3.23 -6.35
C PHE A 75 5.07 2.40 -5.14
N ALA A 76 4.46 2.59 -3.98
CA ALA A 76 4.70 1.74 -2.82
C ALA A 76 4.41 0.26 -3.14
N ASN A 77 3.28 -0.04 -3.78
CA ASN A 77 2.90 -1.41 -4.12
C ASN A 77 3.80 -2.03 -5.20
N ILE A 78 4.16 -1.27 -6.23
CA ILE A 78 5.10 -1.75 -7.27
C ILE A 78 6.43 -2.13 -6.62
N CYS A 79 6.99 -1.26 -5.80
CA CYS A 79 8.22 -1.51 -5.07
C CYS A 79 8.10 -2.74 -4.15
N PHE A 80 6.97 -2.87 -3.44
CA PHE A 80 6.72 -3.97 -2.52
C PHE A 80 6.59 -5.31 -3.25
N PHE A 81 5.76 -5.39 -4.28
CA PHE A 81 5.53 -6.63 -5.02
C PHE A 81 6.77 -7.07 -5.79
N TYR A 82 7.54 -6.13 -6.36
CA TYR A 82 8.85 -6.45 -6.89
C TYR A 82 9.79 -6.98 -5.80
N SER A 83 9.81 -6.35 -4.63
CA SER A 83 10.66 -6.78 -3.52
C SER A 83 10.31 -8.21 -3.07
N ILE A 84 9.04 -8.50 -2.80
CA ILE A 84 8.63 -9.84 -2.35
C ILE A 84 8.76 -10.92 -3.44
N SER A 85 8.83 -10.57 -4.71
CA SER A 85 9.11 -11.54 -5.78
C SER A 85 10.56 -12.07 -5.71
N VAL A 86 11.50 -11.25 -5.23
CA VAL A 86 12.94 -11.56 -5.21
C VAL A 86 13.44 -11.98 -3.82
N ILE A 87 13.00 -11.28 -2.76
CA ILE A 87 13.43 -11.54 -1.37
C ILE A 87 12.28 -12.11 -0.53
N SER A 88 12.61 -12.62 0.68
CA SER A 88 11.59 -13.13 1.58
C SER A 88 10.65 -12.00 2.03
N MET A 89 9.36 -12.33 2.18
CA MET A 89 8.34 -11.40 2.62
C MET A 89 8.67 -10.76 3.97
N ALA A 90 9.23 -11.54 4.91
CA ALA A 90 9.65 -11.02 6.21
C ALA A 90 10.70 -9.92 6.08
N LYS A 91 11.72 -10.12 5.21
CA LYS A 91 12.77 -9.11 4.95
C LYS A 91 12.17 -7.87 4.27
N ALA A 92 11.31 -8.06 3.26
CA ALA A 92 10.65 -6.95 2.57
C ALA A 92 9.79 -6.10 3.49
N LEU A 93 8.96 -6.74 4.34
CA LEU A 93 8.13 -6.06 5.33
C LEU A 93 8.98 -5.28 6.35
N THR A 94 10.05 -5.90 6.87
CA THR A 94 10.94 -5.22 7.83
C THR A 94 11.54 -3.95 7.23
N LEU A 95 11.98 -3.99 5.98
CA LEU A 95 12.51 -2.83 5.29
C LEU A 95 11.43 -1.76 4.99
N ALA A 96 10.20 -2.19 4.68
CA ALA A 96 9.06 -1.29 4.47
C ALA A 96 8.64 -0.56 5.77
N PHE A 97 9.00 -1.09 6.96
CA PHE A 97 8.78 -0.39 8.24
C PHE A 97 9.56 0.93 8.38
N VAL A 98 10.32 1.35 7.39
CA VAL A 98 10.81 2.72 7.26
C VAL A 98 9.65 3.72 7.13
N ALA A 99 8.45 3.31 6.73
CA ALA A 99 7.29 4.18 6.52
C ALA A 99 6.90 5.02 7.75
N PRO A 100 6.76 4.47 8.96
CA PRO A 100 6.50 5.28 10.16
C PRO A 100 7.60 6.31 10.44
N LEU A 101 8.86 5.99 10.11
CA LEU A 101 9.99 6.91 10.28
C LEU A 101 9.84 8.10 9.33
N ILE A 102 9.58 7.85 8.06
CA ILE A 102 9.34 8.87 7.03
C ILE A 102 8.11 9.71 7.40
N THR A 103 7.01 9.05 7.81
CA THR A 103 5.79 9.75 8.23
C THR A 103 6.06 10.69 9.39
N THR A 104 6.81 10.26 10.41
CA THR A 104 7.13 11.06 11.57
C THR A 104 8.10 12.21 11.23
N ALA A 105 9.11 11.94 10.40
CA ALA A 105 10.09 12.93 9.99
C ALA A 105 9.47 14.06 9.13
N LEU A 106 8.52 13.71 8.27
CA LEU A 106 7.86 14.67 7.36
C LEU A 106 6.63 15.35 7.96
N SER A 107 6.06 14.82 9.05
CA SER A 107 4.87 15.38 9.71
C SER A 107 5.00 16.88 10.08
N PRO A 108 6.13 17.39 10.62
CA PRO A 108 6.29 18.80 10.90
C PRO A 108 6.20 19.70 9.66
N PHE A 109 6.73 19.23 8.54
CA PHE A 109 6.81 20.01 7.30
C PHE A 109 5.50 19.99 6.50
N LEU A 110 4.79 18.86 6.48
CA LEU A 110 3.62 18.67 5.63
C LEU A 110 2.29 18.87 6.36
N LEU A 111 2.27 18.63 7.69
CA LEU A 111 1.07 18.75 8.52
C LEU A 111 1.18 19.91 9.52
N ASN A 112 2.33 20.61 9.59
CA ASN A 112 2.62 21.64 10.59
C ASN A 112 2.42 21.16 12.05
N GLU A 113 2.65 19.85 12.30
CA GLU A 113 2.54 19.24 13.63
C GLU A 113 3.86 19.35 14.39
N LYS A 114 3.78 19.68 15.69
CA LYS A 114 4.97 19.62 16.56
C LYS A 114 5.22 18.17 16.95
N VAL A 115 6.31 17.59 16.47
CA VAL A 115 6.75 16.23 16.84
C VAL A 115 7.59 16.31 18.12
N GLY A 116 7.06 15.75 19.22
CA GLY A 116 7.76 15.72 20.50
C GLY A 116 8.96 14.75 20.48
N TYR A 117 9.89 14.95 21.45
CA TYR A 117 11.13 14.18 21.55
C TYR A 117 10.89 12.66 21.64
N ARG A 118 9.80 12.21 22.28
CA ARG A 118 9.44 10.77 22.38
C ARG A 118 9.20 10.13 21.02
N ARG A 119 8.62 10.86 20.06
CA ARG A 119 8.42 10.36 18.68
C ARG A 119 9.75 10.30 17.95
N TRP A 120 10.63 11.28 18.13
CA TRP A 120 11.97 11.28 17.55
C TRP A 120 12.84 10.13 18.09
N THR A 121 12.80 9.85 19.39
CA THR A 121 13.53 8.70 19.95
C THR A 121 13.00 7.38 19.39
N ALA A 122 11.69 7.22 19.26
CA ALA A 122 11.10 6.04 18.62
C ALA A 122 11.55 5.87 17.15
N VAL A 123 11.65 6.98 16.40
CA VAL A 123 12.19 6.99 15.03
C VAL A 123 13.63 6.50 15.01
N LEU A 124 14.49 7.01 15.88
CA LEU A 124 15.90 6.60 15.95
C LEU A 124 16.03 5.10 16.31
N VAL A 125 15.30 4.64 17.32
CA VAL A 125 15.30 3.22 17.70
C VAL A 125 14.84 2.34 16.54
N GLY A 126 13.75 2.71 15.86
CA GLY A 126 13.27 2.00 14.68
C GLY A 126 14.29 1.99 13.54
N PHE A 127 14.98 3.11 13.30
CA PHE A 127 16.04 3.20 12.29
C PHE A 127 17.20 2.24 12.59
N PHE A 128 17.67 2.20 13.84
CA PHE A 128 18.68 1.23 14.25
C PHE A 128 18.20 -0.21 14.09
N GLY A 129 16.93 -0.50 14.41
CA GLY A 129 16.33 -1.82 14.15
C GLY A 129 16.40 -2.24 12.69
N ILE A 130 16.11 -1.32 11.76
CA ILE A 130 16.22 -1.58 10.32
C ILE A 130 17.69 -1.82 9.92
N LEU A 131 18.64 -1.05 10.44
CA LEU A 131 20.06 -1.26 10.17
C LEU A 131 20.54 -2.64 10.62
N VAL A 132 20.08 -3.14 11.76
CA VAL A 132 20.38 -4.49 12.24
C VAL A 132 19.87 -5.57 11.28
N VAL A 133 18.72 -5.37 10.64
CA VAL A 133 18.16 -6.29 9.63
C VAL A 133 18.91 -6.22 8.31
N ILE A 134 19.21 -5.01 7.84
CA ILE A 134 19.94 -4.80 6.57
C ILE A 134 21.36 -5.36 6.67
N ARG A 135 22.00 -5.27 7.86
CA ARG A 135 23.40 -5.66 8.09
C ARG A 135 24.33 -5.10 6.99
N PRO A 136 24.43 -3.77 6.87
CA PRO A 136 25.26 -3.17 5.82
C PRO A 136 26.71 -3.66 5.95
N GLY A 137 27.29 -4.10 4.82
CA GLY A 137 28.64 -4.67 4.77
C GLY A 137 28.75 -6.18 4.97
N ILE A 138 27.68 -6.88 5.41
CA ILE A 138 27.66 -8.34 5.55
C ILE A 138 26.77 -8.99 4.48
N ILE A 139 25.66 -8.36 4.14
CA ILE A 139 24.71 -8.85 3.15
C ILE A 139 24.75 -7.89 1.95
N GLU A 140 24.88 -8.42 0.75
CA GLU A 140 24.78 -7.62 -0.47
C GLU A 140 23.41 -6.93 -0.55
N ILE A 141 23.47 -5.60 -0.71
CA ILE A 141 22.27 -4.79 -0.93
C ILE A 141 21.86 -4.97 -2.38
N ASN A 142 20.83 -5.77 -2.62
CA ASN A 142 20.28 -5.96 -3.96
C ASN A 142 19.19 -4.93 -4.28
N HIS A 143 18.83 -4.79 -5.55
CA HIS A 143 17.79 -3.88 -6.02
C HIS A 143 16.44 -4.12 -5.34
N ALA A 144 16.12 -5.36 -4.97
CA ALA A 144 14.87 -5.71 -4.28
C ALA A 144 14.84 -5.17 -2.84
N SER A 145 15.98 -5.16 -2.14
CA SER A 145 16.08 -4.53 -0.81
C SER A 145 15.92 -3.01 -0.88
N LEU A 146 16.49 -2.36 -1.90
CA LEU A 146 16.28 -0.92 -2.14
C LEU A 146 14.81 -0.62 -2.47
N ALA A 147 14.16 -1.46 -3.27
CA ALA A 147 12.73 -1.36 -3.56
C ALA A 147 11.89 -1.48 -2.29
N ALA A 148 12.23 -2.40 -1.37
CA ALA A 148 11.53 -2.53 -0.08
C ALA A 148 11.62 -1.25 0.76
N VAL A 149 12.77 -0.59 0.80
CA VAL A 149 12.92 0.73 1.44
C VAL A 149 12.10 1.79 0.70
N GLY A 150 12.12 1.77 -0.65
CA GLY A 150 11.29 2.62 -1.49
C GLY A 150 9.79 2.47 -1.18
N THR A 151 9.33 1.23 -0.93
CA THR A 151 7.96 0.97 -0.43
C THR A 151 7.66 1.81 0.80
N GLY A 152 8.54 1.77 1.80
CA GLY A 152 8.34 2.52 3.04
C GLY A 152 8.33 4.04 2.82
N CYS A 153 9.16 4.55 1.93
CA CYS A 153 9.18 5.98 1.58
C CYS A 153 7.84 6.41 0.96
N PHE A 154 7.40 5.74 -0.11
CA PHE A 154 6.15 6.06 -0.78
C PHE A 154 4.92 5.82 0.11
N TYR A 155 4.93 4.77 0.92
CA TYR A 155 3.86 4.50 1.86
C TYR A 155 3.81 5.53 2.99
N GLY A 156 4.96 6.03 3.45
CA GLY A 156 5.02 7.15 4.40
C GLY A 156 4.37 8.42 3.86
N PHE A 157 4.64 8.78 2.60
CA PHE A 157 3.96 9.88 1.90
C PHE A 157 2.45 9.65 1.79
N TYR A 158 2.05 8.45 1.39
CA TYR A 158 0.64 8.05 1.34
C TYR A 158 -0.06 8.27 2.69
N LEU A 159 0.56 7.86 3.81
CA LEU A 159 -0.02 8.02 5.15
C LEU A 159 -0.19 9.49 5.53
N ILE A 160 0.77 10.35 5.19
CA ILE A 160 0.69 11.80 5.49
C ILE A 160 -0.45 12.43 4.70
N ILE A 161 -0.56 12.14 3.40
CA ILE A 161 -1.63 12.69 2.56
C ILE A 161 -2.99 12.15 3.03
N THR A 162 -3.05 10.89 3.44
CA THR A 162 -4.27 10.29 4.00
C THR A 162 -4.73 11.03 5.27
N ARG A 163 -3.82 11.38 6.18
CA ARG A 163 -4.15 12.18 7.36
C ARG A 163 -4.71 13.55 6.98
N LYS A 164 -4.12 14.20 5.97
CA LYS A 164 -4.57 15.51 5.50
C LYS A 164 -5.97 15.47 4.88
N LEU A 165 -6.33 14.38 4.21
CA LEU A 165 -7.63 14.19 3.55
C LEU A 165 -8.73 13.66 4.47
N HIS A 166 -8.39 13.11 5.63
CA HIS A 166 -9.35 12.49 6.54
C HIS A 166 -10.48 13.43 6.98
N SER A 167 -10.23 14.74 7.06
CA SER A 167 -11.22 15.73 7.48
C SER A 167 -12.15 16.20 6.36
N THR A 168 -11.85 15.91 5.09
CA THR A 168 -12.56 16.47 3.93
C THR A 168 -13.32 15.43 3.12
N ASP A 169 -12.80 14.21 3.02
CA ASP A 169 -13.29 13.20 2.09
C ASP A 169 -13.73 11.91 2.81
N SER A 170 -14.72 11.22 2.25
CA SER A 170 -15.15 9.93 2.81
C SER A 170 -14.12 8.83 2.54
N PRO A 171 -13.96 7.85 3.45
CA PRO A 171 -13.01 6.75 3.25
C PRO A 171 -13.27 5.94 1.97
N LEU A 172 -14.55 5.68 1.64
CA LEU A 172 -14.92 4.93 0.44
C LEU A 172 -14.58 5.67 -0.85
N LEU A 173 -14.83 6.98 -0.92
CA LEU A 173 -14.45 7.80 -2.07
C LEU A 173 -12.93 7.80 -2.24
N THR A 174 -12.22 7.93 -1.14
CA THR A 174 -10.76 7.95 -1.10
C THR A 174 -10.17 6.61 -1.57
N LEU A 175 -10.79 5.48 -1.15
CA LEU A 175 -10.42 4.14 -1.62
C LEU A 175 -10.68 3.98 -3.11
N LEU A 176 -11.86 4.42 -3.59
CA LEU A 176 -12.24 4.35 -5.00
C LEU A 176 -11.26 5.14 -5.90
N ILE A 177 -10.99 6.41 -5.56
CA ILE A 177 -10.06 7.24 -6.36
C ILE A 177 -8.66 6.62 -6.39
N THR A 178 -8.18 6.13 -5.25
CA THR A 178 -6.87 5.46 -5.18
C THR A 178 -6.85 4.20 -6.05
N GLY A 179 -7.91 3.41 -5.99
CA GLY A 179 -8.08 2.22 -6.83
C GLY A 179 -8.08 2.55 -8.32
N VAL A 180 -8.85 3.56 -8.72
CA VAL A 180 -8.95 4.02 -10.13
C VAL A 180 -7.60 4.54 -10.63
N VAL A 181 -6.93 5.40 -9.86
CA VAL A 181 -5.59 5.90 -10.23
C VAL A 181 -4.60 4.75 -10.43
N GLY A 182 -4.55 3.82 -9.48
CA GLY A 182 -3.66 2.66 -9.57
C GLY A 182 -4.02 1.73 -10.73
N ALA A 183 -5.30 1.45 -10.96
CA ALA A 183 -5.76 0.60 -12.06
C ALA A 183 -5.44 1.20 -13.43
N ILE A 184 -5.68 2.51 -13.63
CA ILE A 184 -5.36 3.21 -14.88
C ILE A 184 -3.86 3.10 -15.17
N ILE A 185 -3.02 3.46 -14.21
CA ILE A 185 -1.57 3.45 -14.43
C ILE A 185 -1.07 2.03 -14.68
N ALA A 186 -1.50 1.05 -13.88
CA ALA A 186 -1.12 -0.34 -14.07
C ALA A 186 -1.53 -0.86 -15.45
N SER A 187 -2.70 -0.45 -15.96
CA SER A 187 -3.20 -0.87 -17.28
C SER A 187 -2.31 -0.45 -18.46
N PHE A 188 -1.47 0.59 -18.30
CA PHE A 188 -0.49 0.95 -19.32
C PHE A 188 0.71 0.00 -19.38
N PHE A 189 1.10 -0.58 -18.26
CA PHE A 189 2.28 -1.46 -18.18
C PHE A 189 1.94 -2.94 -18.35
N VAL A 190 0.77 -3.36 -17.93
CA VAL A 190 0.34 -4.76 -17.91
C VAL A 190 0.35 -5.43 -19.28
N PRO A 191 -0.09 -4.80 -20.40
CA PRO A 191 -0.08 -5.46 -21.70
C PRO A 191 1.29 -5.93 -22.15
N ILE A 192 2.37 -5.28 -21.70
CA ILE A 192 3.76 -5.59 -22.07
C ILE A 192 4.24 -6.89 -21.41
N VAL A 193 3.72 -7.20 -20.23
CA VAL A 193 4.17 -8.31 -19.37
C VAL A 193 3.05 -9.30 -19.04
N TRP A 194 2.00 -9.32 -19.86
CA TRP A 194 0.82 -10.14 -19.60
C TRP A 194 1.13 -11.63 -19.74
N ILE A 195 0.84 -12.38 -18.70
CA ILE A 195 0.86 -13.84 -18.67
C ILE A 195 -0.59 -14.27 -18.42
N ASN A 196 -1.12 -15.20 -19.24
CA ASN A 196 -2.50 -15.66 -19.08
C ASN A 196 -2.68 -16.39 -17.75
N PRO A 197 -3.46 -15.83 -16.79
CA PRO A 197 -3.66 -16.49 -15.51
C PRO A 197 -4.57 -17.71 -15.65
N THR A 198 -4.30 -18.73 -14.85
CA THR A 198 -5.19 -19.88 -14.69
C THR A 198 -6.49 -19.47 -13.97
N PRO A 199 -7.59 -20.25 -14.06
CA PRO A 199 -8.84 -19.96 -13.33
C PRO A 199 -8.62 -19.84 -11.81
N ILE A 200 -7.69 -20.61 -11.26
CA ILE A 200 -7.32 -20.55 -9.84
C ILE A 200 -6.63 -19.23 -9.51
N GLN A 201 -5.70 -18.79 -10.37
CA GLN A 201 -5.01 -17.50 -10.18
C GLN A 201 -5.98 -16.31 -10.28
N TRP A 202 -6.97 -16.35 -11.16
CA TRP A 202 -8.04 -15.37 -11.22
C TRP A 202 -8.82 -15.28 -9.90
N SER A 203 -9.14 -16.42 -9.28
CA SER A 203 -9.82 -16.41 -7.96
C SER A 203 -8.94 -15.82 -6.87
N TRP A 204 -7.63 -16.10 -6.85
CA TRP A 204 -6.68 -15.47 -5.92
C TRP A 204 -6.55 -13.97 -6.13
N MET A 205 -6.51 -13.51 -7.40
CA MET A 205 -6.51 -12.07 -7.73
C MET A 205 -7.77 -11.36 -7.22
N ALA A 206 -8.94 -11.97 -7.41
CA ALA A 206 -10.21 -11.43 -6.92
C ALA A 206 -10.22 -11.37 -5.38
N LEU A 207 -9.79 -12.43 -4.71
CA LEU A 207 -9.69 -12.49 -3.25
C LEU A 207 -8.74 -11.42 -2.70
N MET A 208 -7.61 -11.20 -3.36
CA MET A 208 -6.67 -10.13 -3.02
C MET A 208 -7.34 -8.74 -3.10
N GLY A 209 -8.18 -8.50 -4.12
CA GLY A 209 -8.94 -7.26 -4.26
C GLY A 209 -10.00 -7.07 -3.16
N ILE A 210 -10.66 -8.15 -2.73
CA ILE A 210 -11.59 -8.13 -1.58
C ILE A 210 -10.82 -7.73 -0.31
N PHE A 211 -9.69 -8.36 -0.03
CA PHE A 211 -8.88 -8.04 1.14
C PHE A 211 -8.35 -6.59 1.10
N ALA A 212 -7.98 -6.09 -0.08
CA ALA A 212 -7.59 -4.69 -0.25
C ALA A 212 -8.74 -3.69 -0.06
N CYS A 213 -9.99 -4.12 -0.25
CA CYS A 213 -11.18 -3.30 -0.03
C CYS A 213 -11.60 -3.28 1.46
N LEU A 214 -11.33 -4.36 2.20
CA LEU A 214 -11.69 -4.52 3.61
C LEU A 214 -10.62 -4.00 4.57
N GLY A 215 -9.34 -3.89 4.16
CA GLY A 215 -8.21 -3.40 4.94
C GLY A 215 -7.98 -1.92 4.71
#